data_5498f3dee99f7b9d4189323bc2515bf3
#
_entry.id   5498f3dee99f7b9d4189323bc2515bf3
#
_cell.length_a   1.000
_cell.length_b   1.000
_cell.length_c   1.000
_cell.angle_alpha   90.00
_cell.angle_beta   90.00
_cell.angle_gamma   90.00
#
_symmetry.space_group_name_H-M   'P 1'
#
loop_
_entity.id
_entity.type
_entity.pdbx_description
1 polymer ?
#
loop_
_entity_poly.entity_id
_entity_poly.type
_entity_poly.pdbx_seq_one_letter_code
_entity_poly.pdbx_strand_id
1 'polypeptide(L)'
;EGRARGPEYVHTVVSCYKEAIESVLDGSFTEEKKDKWDERLSTVFNRGFWDGYYQGQKMGEWTKDYGNKATEKKVLIGKVIKYFSRLGVAEVAVEANTFVKGEKLLITGNSTGAMFLNAEEIRYELNPVDKAEQGWRVSIPVPDKVRPNDKLFKLVVN
;
A
#
# COMPACT_ATOMS: atom_id res chain seq x y z
N GLU A 1 -10.30 14.46 -3.72
CA GLU A 1 -8.88 14.25 -4.03
C GLU A 1 -8.51 12.76 -4.00
N GLY A 2 -8.99 12.00 -3.05
CA GLY A 2 -8.69 10.56 -2.93
C GLY A 2 -9.02 9.75 -4.18
N ARG A 3 -10.06 10.12 -4.92
CA ARG A 3 -10.45 9.44 -6.17
C ARG A 3 -9.34 9.48 -7.24
N ALA A 4 -8.53 10.51 -7.28
CA ALA A 4 -7.46 10.69 -8.25
C ALA A 4 -6.14 10.02 -7.85
N ARG A 5 -6.01 9.52 -6.59
CA ARG A 5 -4.75 9.05 -6.03
C ARG A 5 -4.55 7.53 -6.06
N GLY A 6 -5.62 6.80 -6.22
CA GLY A 6 -5.61 5.35 -6.20
C GLY A 6 -6.13 4.75 -4.88
N PRO A 7 -6.49 3.46 -4.90
CA PRO A 7 -7.15 2.82 -3.77
C PRO A 7 -6.26 2.71 -2.52
N GLU A 8 -4.95 2.63 -2.67
CA GLU A 8 -4.00 2.58 -1.55
C GLU A 8 -4.02 3.84 -0.69
N TYR A 9 -4.17 5.00 -1.32
CA TYR A 9 -4.31 6.28 -0.61
C TYR A 9 -5.56 6.27 0.27
N VAL A 10 -6.70 5.94 -0.31
CA VAL A 10 -7.98 5.90 0.40
C VAL A 10 -7.93 4.87 1.54
N HIS A 11 -7.40 3.68 1.26
CA HIS A 11 -7.24 2.63 2.24
C HIS A 11 -6.41 3.10 3.45
N THR A 12 -5.23 3.65 3.22
CA THR A 12 -4.34 4.12 4.29
C THR A 12 -4.98 5.22 5.12
N VAL A 13 -5.54 6.24 4.48
CA VAL A 13 -6.17 7.37 5.19
C VAL A 13 -7.37 6.89 6.01
N VAL A 14 -8.30 6.15 5.40
CA VAL A 14 -9.51 5.69 6.10
C VAL A 14 -9.17 4.74 7.23
N SER A 15 -8.20 3.83 7.07
CA SER A 15 -7.77 2.92 8.14
C SER A 15 -7.19 3.68 9.33
N CYS A 16 -6.30 4.65 9.12
CA CYS A 16 -5.72 5.44 10.20
C CYS A 16 -6.79 6.21 10.98
N TYR A 17 -7.71 6.89 10.29
CA TYR A 17 -8.78 7.62 10.96
C TYR A 17 -9.76 6.70 11.68
N LYS A 18 -10.12 5.56 11.10
CA LYS A 18 -10.98 4.57 11.75
C LYS A 18 -10.34 4.04 13.05
N GLU A 19 -9.09 3.60 12.98
CA GLU A 19 -8.33 3.12 14.14
C GLU A 19 -8.21 4.21 15.23
N ALA A 20 -7.99 5.46 14.85
CA ALA A 20 -7.93 6.59 15.77
C ALA A 20 -9.26 6.81 16.48
N ILE A 21 -10.38 6.82 15.75
CA ILE A 21 -11.73 6.96 16.32
C ILE A 21 -12.03 5.80 17.27
N GLU A 22 -11.78 4.56 16.87
CA GLU A 22 -12.00 3.37 17.70
C GLU A 22 -11.17 3.45 18.98
N SER A 23 -9.91 3.87 18.92
CA SER A 23 -9.04 4.00 20.08
C SER A 23 -9.47 5.09 21.06
N VAL A 24 -10.11 6.16 20.58
CA VAL A 24 -10.71 7.18 21.45
C VAL A 24 -11.97 6.63 22.13
N LEU A 25 -12.80 5.90 21.39
CA LEU A 25 -14.06 5.35 21.93
C LEU A 25 -13.83 4.27 22.99
N ASP A 26 -12.80 3.44 22.81
CA ASP A 26 -12.45 2.37 23.76
C ASP A 26 -11.47 2.83 24.86
N GLY A 27 -11.03 4.09 24.83
CA GLY A 27 -10.11 4.67 25.82
C GLY A 27 -8.66 4.20 25.67
N SER A 28 -8.29 3.57 24.55
CA SER A 28 -6.93 3.06 24.30
C SER A 28 -6.03 4.03 23.51
N PHE A 29 -6.47 5.27 23.32
CA PHE A 29 -5.69 6.30 22.61
C PHE A 29 -4.39 6.62 23.37
N THR A 30 -3.28 6.69 22.64
CA THR A 30 -1.97 7.13 23.15
C THR A 30 -1.25 7.96 22.09
N GLU A 31 -0.33 8.83 22.51
CA GLU A 31 0.51 9.60 21.58
C GLU A 31 1.36 8.68 20.70
N GLU A 32 1.84 7.55 21.23
CA GLU A 32 2.58 6.56 20.44
C GLU A 32 1.74 5.97 19.29
N LYS A 33 0.43 5.74 19.50
CA LYS A 33 -0.48 5.32 18.43
C LYS A 33 -0.64 6.42 17.38
N LYS A 34 -0.78 7.66 17.84
CA LYS A 34 -0.88 8.83 16.94
C LYS A 34 0.36 8.94 16.06
N ASP A 35 1.56 8.84 16.62
CA ASP A 35 2.81 8.91 15.87
C ASP A 35 2.88 7.81 14.79
N LYS A 36 2.43 6.59 15.11
CA LYS A 36 2.33 5.49 14.15
C LYS A 36 1.34 5.76 13.00
N TRP A 37 0.20 6.43 13.29
CA TRP A 37 -0.71 6.84 12.23
C TRP A 37 -0.13 7.97 11.37
N ASP A 38 0.55 8.94 11.95
CA ASP A 38 1.22 10.02 11.24
C ASP A 38 2.33 9.46 10.32
N GLU A 39 3.11 8.49 10.80
CA GLU A 39 4.08 7.76 9.98
C GLU A 39 3.38 7.06 8.80
N ARG A 40 2.30 6.31 9.03
CA ARG A 40 1.54 5.64 7.97
C ARG A 40 0.92 6.63 6.98
N LEU A 41 0.37 7.75 7.44
CA LEU A 41 -0.17 8.80 6.59
C LEU A 41 0.92 9.44 5.72
N SER A 42 2.15 9.53 6.22
CA SER A 42 3.29 10.08 5.46
C SER A 42 3.73 9.18 4.29
N THR A 43 3.41 7.88 4.30
CA THR A 43 3.78 6.95 3.22
C THR A 43 3.01 7.20 1.93
N VAL A 44 1.80 7.78 2.02
CA VAL A 44 0.96 8.09 0.86
C VAL A 44 1.06 9.56 0.48
N PHE A 45 0.47 9.92 -0.67
CA PHE A 45 0.49 11.30 -1.15
C PHE A 45 0.10 12.30 -0.07
N ASN A 46 0.98 13.23 0.22
CA ASN A 46 0.72 14.37 1.10
C ASN A 46 1.53 15.60 0.65
N ARG A 47 1.16 16.78 1.16
CA ARG A 47 1.88 18.05 0.98
C ARG A 47 2.46 18.58 2.28
N GLY A 48 2.64 17.69 3.26
CA GLY A 48 2.91 18.01 4.64
C GLY A 48 1.63 18.05 5.46
N PHE A 49 1.78 17.95 6.76
CA PHE A 49 0.68 18.01 7.73
C PHE A 49 0.66 19.37 8.41
N TRP A 50 -0.52 19.84 8.79
CA TRP A 50 -0.72 21.04 9.59
C TRP A 50 -2.00 20.88 10.43
N ASP A 51 -2.16 21.69 11.46
CA ASP A 51 -3.24 21.54 12.45
C ASP A 51 -4.65 21.89 11.94
N GLY A 52 -4.77 22.30 10.69
CA GLY A 52 -6.05 22.69 10.09
C GLY A 52 -6.60 23.99 10.69
N TYR A 53 -7.89 24.20 10.50
CA TYR A 53 -8.59 25.37 10.99
C TYR A 53 -9.19 25.21 12.40
N TYR A 54 -9.05 24.02 12.99
CA TYR A 54 -9.69 23.69 14.27
C TYR A 54 -9.18 24.53 15.45
N GLN A 55 -7.94 25.05 15.36
CA GLN A 55 -7.34 25.90 16.39
C GLN A 55 -7.51 27.40 16.11
N GLY A 56 -8.40 27.80 15.21
CA GLY A 56 -8.69 29.20 14.93
C GLY A 56 -7.66 29.90 14.03
N GLN A 57 -6.84 29.17 13.30
CA GLN A 57 -5.90 29.74 12.34
C GLN A 57 -6.63 30.41 11.17
N LYS A 58 -6.09 31.55 10.69
CA LYS A 58 -6.73 32.33 9.62
C LYS A 58 -6.67 31.59 8.28
N MET A 59 -7.78 31.62 7.52
CA MET A 59 -7.83 31.14 6.14
C MET A 59 -6.76 31.86 5.30
N GLY A 60 -5.91 31.08 4.62
CA GLY A 60 -4.89 31.62 3.71
C GLY A 60 -3.46 31.14 3.96
N GLU A 61 -3.20 30.38 5.01
CA GLU A 61 -1.91 29.68 5.17
C GLU A 61 -1.90 28.42 4.28
N TRP A 62 -1.50 28.63 3.04
CA TRP A 62 -1.27 27.54 2.10
C TRP A 62 0.13 26.97 2.34
N THR A 63 0.29 25.66 2.26
CA THR A 63 1.62 25.05 2.26
C THR A 63 2.44 25.66 1.13
N LYS A 64 3.59 26.24 1.46
CA LYS A 64 4.53 26.81 0.47
C LYS A 64 5.20 25.74 -0.40
N ASP A 65 5.01 24.48 -0.05
CA ASP A 65 5.63 23.35 -0.71
C ASP A 65 4.76 22.77 -1.81
N TYR A 66 5.28 22.79 -3.02
CA TYR A 66 4.70 22.13 -4.18
C TYR A 66 5.25 20.69 -4.27
N GLY A 67 4.35 19.73 -4.54
CA GLY A 67 4.76 18.36 -4.83
C GLY A 67 4.25 17.33 -3.82
N ASN A 68 4.65 16.10 -4.05
CA ASN A 68 4.33 14.96 -3.22
C ASN A 68 5.46 14.71 -2.21
N LYS A 69 5.15 14.75 -0.93
CA LYS A 69 6.09 14.45 0.17
C LYS A 69 5.98 13.00 0.68
N ALA A 70 5.30 12.13 -0.06
CA ALA A 70 5.20 10.71 0.32
C ALA A 70 6.60 10.10 0.49
N THR A 71 6.78 9.39 1.59
CA THR A 71 8.04 8.71 1.91
C THR A 71 8.21 7.40 1.15
N GLU A 72 7.14 6.85 0.60
CA GLU A 72 7.16 5.66 -0.25
C GLU A 72 6.61 5.96 -1.65
N LYS A 73 7.13 5.25 -2.64
CA LYS A 73 6.59 5.21 -4.00
C LYS A 73 6.31 3.80 -4.44
N LYS A 74 5.29 3.64 -5.28
CA LYS A 74 4.97 2.35 -5.90
C LYS A 74 5.67 2.20 -7.26
N VAL A 75 6.33 1.07 -7.44
CA VAL A 75 7.00 0.69 -8.68
C VAL A 75 6.27 -0.50 -9.29
N LEU A 76 5.78 -0.36 -10.51
CA LEU A 76 5.03 -1.41 -11.18
C LEU A 76 5.92 -2.65 -11.40
N ILE A 77 5.42 -3.80 -11.01
CA ILE A 77 6.02 -5.11 -11.27
C ILE A 77 5.32 -5.80 -12.42
N GLY A 78 3.99 -5.85 -12.37
CA GLY A 78 3.19 -6.56 -13.36
C GLY A 78 1.75 -6.71 -12.94
N LYS A 79 1.17 -7.87 -13.20
CA LYS A 79 -0.24 -8.14 -12.92
C LYS A 79 -0.50 -9.57 -12.46
N VAL A 80 -1.61 -9.74 -11.75
CA VAL A 80 -2.16 -11.04 -11.38
C VAL A 80 -2.71 -11.73 -12.63
N ILE A 81 -2.33 -12.99 -12.82
CA ILE A 81 -2.86 -13.85 -13.89
C ILE A 81 -4.00 -14.71 -13.35
N LYS A 82 -3.78 -15.34 -12.20
CA LYS A 82 -4.75 -16.27 -11.61
C LYS A 82 -4.63 -16.30 -10.08
N TYR A 83 -5.74 -16.55 -9.43
CA TYR A 83 -5.81 -16.81 -7.99
C TYR A 83 -6.22 -18.26 -7.73
N PHE A 84 -5.45 -18.95 -6.90
CA PHE A 84 -5.70 -20.32 -6.46
C PHE A 84 -6.29 -20.30 -5.05
N SER A 85 -7.61 -20.24 -4.97
CA SER A 85 -8.35 -20.01 -3.71
C SER A 85 -8.10 -21.08 -2.64
N ARG A 86 -7.87 -22.35 -3.04
CA ARG A 86 -7.59 -23.43 -2.08
C ARG A 86 -6.21 -23.31 -1.42
N LEU A 87 -5.29 -22.62 -2.08
CA LEU A 87 -3.89 -22.47 -1.64
C LEU A 87 -3.62 -21.07 -1.05
N GLY A 88 -4.53 -20.11 -1.27
CA GLY A 88 -4.26 -18.72 -0.91
C GLY A 88 -3.10 -18.09 -1.69
N VAL A 89 -2.92 -18.48 -2.95
CA VAL A 89 -1.76 -18.12 -3.78
C VAL A 89 -2.21 -17.41 -5.05
N ALA A 90 -1.51 -16.36 -5.43
CA ALA A 90 -1.67 -15.68 -6.71
C ALA A 90 -0.51 -16.02 -7.65
N GLU A 91 -0.82 -16.38 -8.90
CA GLU A 91 0.12 -16.38 -10.00
C GLU A 91 0.19 -14.97 -10.58
N VAL A 92 1.40 -14.42 -10.67
CA VAL A 92 1.65 -13.06 -11.18
C VAL A 92 2.64 -13.10 -12.34
N ALA A 93 2.37 -12.30 -13.37
CA ALA A 93 3.33 -12.05 -14.45
C ALA A 93 4.22 -10.86 -14.06
N VAL A 94 5.51 -11.04 -14.07
CA VAL A 94 6.52 -10.01 -13.82
C VAL A 94 6.82 -9.32 -15.15
N GLU A 95 6.25 -8.14 -15.38
CA GLU A 95 6.28 -7.49 -16.71
C GLU A 95 7.30 -6.34 -16.80
N ALA A 96 7.52 -5.59 -15.72
CA ALA A 96 8.27 -4.33 -15.79
C ALA A 96 9.53 -4.29 -14.93
N ASN A 97 9.49 -4.77 -13.70
CA ASN A 97 10.59 -4.71 -12.74
C ASN A 97 10.70 -6.02 -11.98
N THR A 98 11.78 -6.18 -11.25
CA THR A 98 12.04 -7.35 -10.40
C THR A 98 11.65 -7.06 -8.96
N PHE A 99 11.40 -8.11 -8.17
CA PHE A 99 11.25 -8.00 -6.73
C PHE A 99 11.91 -9.19 -6.02
N VAL A 100 12.25 -9.00 -4.75
CA VAL A 100 12.91 -10.01 -3.93
C VAL A 100 12.05 -10.39 -2.72
N LYS A 101 12.37 -11.54 -2.16
CA LYS A 101 11.76 -12.02 -0.93
C LYS A 101 11.94 -10.98 0.20
N GLY A 102 10.88 -10.72 0.96
CA GLY A 102 10.84 -9.74 2.04
C GLY A 102 10.44 -8.33 1.62
N GLU A 103 10.42 -8.00 0.32
CA GLU A 103 9.96 -6.68 -0.14
C GLU A 103 8.46 -6.47 0.12
N LYS A 104 8.10 -5.24 0.46
CA LYS A 104 6.70 -4.79 0.56
C LYS A 104 6.07 -4.73 -0.83
N LEU A 105 4.96 -5.39 -0.99
CA LEU A 105 4.17 -5.43 -2.21
C LEU A 105 2.79 -4.80 -2.00
N LEU A 106 2.22 -4.31 -3.09
CA LEU A 106 0.88 -3.78 -3.15
C LEU A 106 0.16 -4.36 -4.37
N ILE A 107 -0.97 -5.00 -4.15
CA ILE A 107 -1.88 -5.40 -5.24
C ILE A 107 -3.06 -4.41 -5.27
N THR A 108 -3.36 -3.89 -6.45
CA THR A 108 -4.51 -3.00 -6.64
C THR A 108 -5.40 -3.47 -7.77
N GLY A 109 -6.71 -3.38 -7.54
CA GLY A 109 -7.72 -3.72 -8.54
C GLY A 109 -9.07 -3.10 -8.23
N ASN A 110 -9.94 -2.99 -9.24
CA ASN A 110 -11.25 -2.34 -9.09
C ASN A 110 -12.13 -2.94 -7.99
N SER A 111 -12.09 -4.27 -7.85
CA SER A 111 -12.87 -4.97 -6.83
C SER A 111 -12.01 -5.44 -5.65
N THR A 112 -10.71 -5.59 -5.86
CA THR A 112 -9.76 -5.98 -4.82
C THR A 112 -9.40 -4.78 -3.93
N GLY A 113 -9.50 -3.56 -4.47
CA GLY A 113 -9.11 -2.35 -3.76
C GLY A 113 -7.59 -2.26 -3.66
N ALA A 114 -7.08 -2.10 -2.44
CA ALA A 114 -5.66 -2.10 -2.13
C ALA A 114 -5.35 -3.21 -1.12
N MET A 115 -4.42 -4.08 -1.47
CA MET A 115 -3.95 -5.18 -0.63
C MET A 115 -2.45 -5.05 -0.43
N PHE A 116 -2.03 -4.79 0.80
CA PHE A 116 -0.63 -4.72 1.21
C PHE A 116 -0.18 -6.09 1.71
N LEU A 117 1.00 -6.53 1.28
CA LEU A 117 1.59 -7.79 1.70
C LEU A 117 3.12 -7.72 1.65
N ASN A 118 3.80 -8.68 2.26
CA ASN A 118 5.22 -8.88 2.07
C ASN A 118 5.44 -10.10 1.18
N ALA A 119 6.48 -10.09 0.37
CA ALA A 119 6.88 -11.23 -0.46
C ALA A 119 7.53 -12.32 0.42
N GLU A 120 6.75 -13.00 1.27
CA GLU A 120 7.27 -14.00 2.21
C GLU A 120 7.85 -15.21 1.50
N GLU A 121 7.23 -15.63 0.41
CA GLU A 121 7.65 -16.72 -0.43
C GLU A 121 7.41 -16.38 -1.91
N ILE A 122 8.36 -16.73 -2.76
CA ILE A 122 8.24 -16.60 -4.21
C ILE A 122 8.56 -17.95 -4.81
N ARG A 123 7.69 -18.47 -5.70
CA ARG A 123 7.95 -19.72 -6.43
C ARG A 123 7.94 -19.48 -7.92
N TYR A 124 8.97 -19.97 -8.58
CA TYR A 124 9.07 -20.06 -10.04
C TYR A 124 9.13 -21.55 -10.43
N GLU A 125 8.23 -21.98 -11.32
CA GLU A 125 8.09 -23.39 -11.71
C GLU A 125 8.04 -24.36 -10.51
N LEU A 126 7.25 -24.00 -9.48
CA LEU A 126 7.06 -24.70 -8.21
C LEU A 126 8.27 -24.71 -7.27
N ASN A 127 9.43 -24.22 -7.69
CA ASN A 127 10.62 -24.13 -6.86
C ASN A 127 10.67 -22.77 -6.13
N PRO A 128 11.05 -22.74 -4.84
CA PRO A 128 11.25 -21.49 -4.14
C PRO A 128 12.45 -20.73 -4.72
N VAL A 129 12.29 -19.42 -4.87
CA VAL A 129 13.33 -18.51 -5.34
C VAL A 129 13.36 -17.26 -4.48
N ASP A 130 14.51 -16.63 -4.36
CA ASP A 130 14.65 -15.38 -3.57
C ASP A 130 14.33 -14.14 -4.38
N LYS A 131 14.32 -14.22 -5.71
CA LYS A 131 14.09 -13.11 -6.62
C LYS A 131 13.18 -13.53 -7.76
N ALA A 132 12.25 -12.65 -8.11
CA ALA A 132 11.41 -12.77 -9.29
C ALA A 132 11.97 -11.88 -10.40
N GLU A 133 12.29 -12.48 -11.53
CA GLU A 133 12.86 -11.78 -12.68
C GLU A 133 11.79 -11.35 -13.69
N GLN A 134 12.07 -10.28 -14.43
CA GLN A 134 11.20 -9.83 -15.53
C GLN A 134 11.01 -10.95 -16.56
N GLY A 135 9.79 -11.10 -17.02
CA GLY A 135 9.38 -12.14 -17.97
C GLY A 135 8.91 -13.44 -17.30
N TRP A 136 9.12 -13.60 -15.99
CA TRP A 136 8.69 -14.79 -15.26
C TRP A 136 7.20 -14.72 -14.88
N ARG A 137 6.64 -15.93 -14.70
CA ARG A 137 5.38 -16.12 -13.98
C ARG A 137 5.72 -16.78 -12.65
N VAL A 138 5.45 -16.08 -11.58
CA VAL A 138 5.76 -16.54 -10.23
C VAL A 138 4.49 -16.65 -9.39
N SER A 139 4.55 -17.50 -8.38
CA SER A 139 3.46 -17.64 -7.41
C SER A 139 3.88 -17.03 -6.08
N ILE A 140 2.97 -16.25 -5.49
CA ILE A 140 3.16 -15.63 -4.17
C ILE A 140 1.93 -15.87 -3.30
N PRO A 141 2.10 -16.15 -1.98
CA PRO A 141 0.98 -16.17 -1.03
C PRO A 141 0.31 -14.79 -0.95
N VAL A 142 -1.00 -14.78 -0.86
CA VAL A 142 -1.78 -13.56 -0.69
C VAL A 142 -2.81 -13.73 0.43
N PRO A 143 -3.05 -12.68 1.27
CA PRO A 143 -3.90 -12.80 2.45
C PRO A 143 -5.38 -12.94 2.11
N ASP A 144 -5.81 -12.47 0.95
CA ASP A 144 -7.21 -12.53 0.50
C ASP A 144 -7.30 -12.66 -1.02
N LYS A 145 -8.53 -12.79 -1.50
CA LYS A 145 -8.84 -13.00 -2.91
C LYS A 145 -8.41 -11.83 -3.79
N VAL A 146 -7.58 -12.12 -4.77
CA VAL A 146 -7.21 -11.22 -5.87
C VAL A 146 -7.85 -11.67 -7.18
N ARG A 147 -7.83 -10.80 -8.17
CA ARG A 147 -8.46 -11.06 -9.48
C ARG A 147 -7.48 -10.93 -10.63
N PRO A 148 -7.71 -11.64 -11.74
CA PRO A 148 -6.94 -11.44 -12.96
C PRO A 148 -6.92 -9.96 -13.38
N ASN A 149 -5.76 -9.50 -13.84
CA ASN A 149 -5.45 -8.11 -14.20
C ASN A 149 -5.34 -7.12 -13.04
N ASP A 150 -5.47 -7.51 -11.77
CA ASP A 150 -5.05 -6.68 -10.66
C ASP A 150 -3.55 -6.37 -10.81
N LYS A 151 -3.16 -5.12 -10.58
CA LYS A 151 -1.78 -4.67 -10.75
C LYS A 151 -0.95 -4.97 -9.51
N LEU A 152 0.25 -5.50 -9.72
CA LEU A 152 1.24 -5.72 -8.67
C LEU A 152 2.31 -4.63 -8.70
N PHE A 153 2.56 -4.03 -7.57
CA PHE A 153 3.61 -3.04 -7.34
C PHE A 153 4.52 -3.47 -6.19
N LYS A 154 5.75 -3.01 -6.18
CA LYS A 154 6.56 -2.95 -4.97
C LYS A 154 6.58 -1.53 -4.41
N LEU A 155 6.68 -1.43 -3.09
CA LEU A 155 6.81 -0.17 -2.39
C LEU A 155 8.28 0.06 -2.04
N VAL A 156 8.80 1.20 -2.45
CA VAL A 156 10.18 1.58 -2.19
C VAL A 156 10.22 2.94 -1.49
N VAL A 157 11.15 3.10 -0.56
CA VAL A 157 11.39 4.37 0.13
C VAL A 157 11.93 5.38 -0.88
N ASN A 158 11.44 6.62 -0.81
CA ASN A 158 11.90 7.72 -1.67
C ASN A 158 13.26 8.24 -1.22
#